data_8bb0d3c23b4cb1ff99f397311b35739b
#
_entry.id   8bb0d3c23b4cb1ff99f397311b35739b
#
_cell.length_a   1.000
_cell.length_b   1.000
_cell.length_c   1.000
_cell.angle_alpha   90.00
_cell.angle_beta   90.00
_cell.angle_gamma   90.00
#
_symmetry.space_group_name_H-M   'P 1'
#
loop_
_entity.id
_entity.type
_entity.pdbx_description
1 polymer ?
#
loop_
_entity_poly.entity_id
_entity_poly.type
_entity_poly.pdbx_seq_one_letter_code
_entity_poly.pdbx_strand_id
1 'polypeptide(L)'
;MLTLYRSHVEITPEHHGNLFFWHYQNRHIANKQRTVLWLNGGPGCSSMDGAMMEIGPYRVKSDGTLTYNNGSWAEFANLLFVDQPVGTGFSYVDTDSYLHELDDASNQMIQFLEKFYTIFPEYSKDDVSTSLPTIYHH
;
A
#
# COMPACT_ATOMS: atom_id res chain seq x y z
N MET A 1 19.44 6.19 5.05
CA MET A 1 18.79 4.90 5.42
C MET A 1 17.33 5.02 5.04
N LEU A 2 16.76 4.03 4.36
CA LEU A 2 15.34 4.05 4.00
C LEU A 2 14.50 3.66 5.21
N THR A 3 13.52 4.46 5.59
CA THR A 3 12.61 4.13 6.69
C THR A 3 11.40 3.38 6.15
N LEU A 4 11.05 2.28 6.79
CA LEU A 4 9.88 1.47 6.49
C LEU A 4 8.94 1.43 7.69
N TYR A 5 7.69 1.78 7.47
CA TYR A 5 6.57 1.53 8.40
C TYR A 5 5.69 0.43 7.84
N ARG A 6 5.22 -0.46 8.69
CA ARG A 6 4.24 -1.49 8.36
C ARG A 6 3.30 -1.75 9.51
N SER A 7 2.03 -1.86 9.24
CA SER A 7 1.01 -2.16 10.26
C SER A 7 -0.31 -2.53 9.60
N HIS A 8 -1.32 -2.72 10.45
CA HIS A 8 -2.71 -2.86 10.07
C HIS A 8 -3.48 -1.63 10.55
N VAL A 9 -4.45 -1.20 9.76
CA VAL A 9 -5.41 -0.15 10.13
C VAL A 9 -6.81 -0.75 10.12
N GLU A 10 -7.48 -0.71 11.27
CA GLU A 10 -8.84 -1.20 11.40
C GLU A 10 -9.82 -0.31 10.64
N ILE A 11 -10.62 -0.90 9.75
CA ILE A 11 -11.54 -0.21 8.86
C ILE A 11 -13.00 -0.53 9.23
N THR A 12 -13.30 -1.81 9.46
CA THR A 12 -14.64 -2.28 9.81
C THR A 12 -14.60 -2.99 11.17
N PRO A 13 -14.68 -2.23 12.31
CA PRO A 13 -14.57 -2.81 13.65
C PRO A 13 -15.61 -3.89 13.93
N GLU A 14 -16.80 -3.72 13.38
CA GLU A 14 -17.95 -4.65 13.51
C GLU A 14 -17.69 -6.02 12.89
N HIS A 15 -16.72 -6.12 11.98
CA HIS A 15 -16.31 -7.34 11.26
C HIS A 15 -14.84 -7.66 11.42
N HIS A 16 -14.13 -7.03 12.34
CA HIS A 16 -12.68 -7.15 12.59
C HIS A 16 -11.84 -6.91 11.33
N GLY A 17 -12.35 -6.06 10.41
CA GLY A 17 -11.69 -5.77 9.15
C GLY A 17 -10.52 -4.81 9.27
N ASN A 18 -9.36 -5.24 8.82
CA ASN A 18 -8.12 -4.49 8.88
C ASN A 18 -7.41 -4.49 7.53
N LEU A 19 -6.94 -3.33 7.10
CA LEU A 19 -6.07 -3.20 5.92
C LEU A 19 -4.61 -3.16 6.34
N PHE A 20 -3.82 -4.03 5.72
CA PHE A 20 -2.37 -4.07 5.87
C PHE A 20 -1.72 -3.09 4.92
N PHE A 21 -0.67 -2.40 5.39
CA PHE A 21 0.13 -1.51 4.55
C PHE A 21 1.62 -1.60 4.80
N TRP A 22 2.40 -1.27 3.76
CA TRP A 22 3.81 -0.93 3.83
C TRP A 22 4.01 0.47 3.31
N HIS A 23 4.72 1.30 4.09
CA HIS A 23 5.06 2.66 3.74
C HIS A 23 6.57 2.83 3.76
N TYR A 24 7.15 3.12 2.60
CA TYR A 24 8.55 3.49 2.45
C TYR A 24 8.66 5.01 2.37
N GLN A 25 9.38 5.59 3.30
CA GLN A 25 9.69 7.01 3.26
C GLN A 25 10.68 7.28 2.12
N ASN A 26 10.50 8.42 1.41
CA ASN A 26 11.42 8.86 0.38
C ASN A 26 12.84 8.92 0.92
N ARG A 27 13.78 8.46 0.11
CA ARG A 27 15.20 8.47 0.44
C ARG A 27 15.80 9.87 0.50
N HIS A 28 15.25 10.78 -0.25
CA HIS A 28 15.70 12.18 -0.33
C HIS A 28 14.63 13.11 0.23
N ILE A 29 15.04 13.94 1.19
CA ILE A 29 14.15 14.96 1.76
C ILE A 29 14.04 16.12 0.77
N ALA A 30 12.82 16.43 0.36
CA ALA A 30 12.50 17.59 -0.48
C ALA A 30 11.57 18.55 0.27
N ASN A 31 11.53 19.82 -0.15
CA ASN A 31 10.64 20.83 0.45
C ASN A 31 9.15 20.49 0.25
N LYS A 32 8.82 19.77 -0.82
CA LYS A 32 7.52 19.23 -1.10
C LYS A 32 7.67 17.75 -1.38
N GLN A 33 7.05 16.95 -0.54
CA GLN A 33 7.06 15.49 -0.67
C GLN A 33 5.94 15.03 -1.61
N ARG A 34 6.13 13.84 -2.16
CA ARG A 34 5.12 13.13 -2.94
C ARG A 34 4.90 11.78 -2.30
N THR A 35 3.64 11.36 -2.23
CA THR A 35 3.29 10.00 -1.83
C THR A 35 2.60 9.30 -2.99
N VAL A 36 3.13 8.16 -3.39
CA VAL A 36 2.51 7.27 -4.37
C VAL A 36 1.79 6.16 -3.60
N LEU A 37 0.46 6.16 -3.71
CA LEU A 37 -0.37 5.04 -3.28
C LEU A 37 -0.40 4.01 -4.41
N TRP A 38 0.19 2.84 -4.16
CA TRP A 38 0.22 1.74 -5.12
C TRP A 38 -0.72 0.63 -4.69
N LEU A 39 -1.61 0.25 -5.60
CA LEU A 39 -2.60 -0.80 -5.39
C LEU A 39 -2.47 -1.82 -6.52
N ASN A 40 -2.04 -3.03 -6.20
CA ASN A 40 -2.09 -4.13 -7.16
C ASN A 40 -3.51 -4.68 -7.27
N GLY A 41 -3.80 -5.17 -8.44
CA GLY A 41 -4.87 -6.02 -8.63
C GLY A 41 -6.08 -5.66 -9.27
N GLY A 42 -7.14 -6.29 -9.21
CA GLY A 42 -8.27 -6.30 -9.99
C GLY A 42 -9.66 -6.08 -9.39
N PRO A 43 -9.94 -5.72 -8.11
CA PRO A 43 -9.24 -5.77 -6.83
C PRO A 43 -8.93 -7.20 -6.32
N GLY A 44 -8.16 -7.32 -5.25
CA GLY A 44 -7.95 -8.59 -4.53
C GLY A 44 -6.57 -9.24 -4.71
N CYS A 45 -5.62 -8.57 -5.40
CA CYS A 45 -4.21 -8.97 -5.38
C CYS A 45 -3.44 -8.20 -4.31
N SER A 46 -2.43 -8.84 -3.73
CA SER A 46 -1.58 -8.18 -2.74
C SER A 46 -0.71 -7.10 -3.38
N SER A 47 -0.68 -5.92 -2.79
CA SER A 47 0.21 -4.84 -3.21
C SER A 47 1.66 -5.06 -2.81
N MET A 48 1.93 -6.14 -2.06
CA MET A 48 3.30 -6.56 -1.77
C MET A 48 4.04 -7.04 -3.02
N ASP A 49 3.33 -7.47 -4.07
CA ASP A 49 3.93 -7.75 -5.38
C ASP A 49 4.55 -6.47 -5.96
N GLY A 50 3.84 -5.35 -5.92
CA GLY A 50 4.38 -4.05 -6.31
C GLY A 50 5.58 -3.61 -5.47
N ALA A 51 5.52 -3.86 -4.16
CA ALA A 51 6.61 -3.53 -3.24
C ALA A 51 7.88 -4.34 -3.51
N MET A 52 7.76 -5.64 -3.84
CA MET A 52 8.87 -6.58 -3.94
C MET A 52 9.33 -6.85 -5.38
N MET A 53 8.48 -6.63 -6.38
CA MET A 53 8.73 -7.04 -7.77
C MET A 53 8.62 -5.90 -8.78
N GLU A 54 8.02 -4.75 -8.40
CA GLU A 54 7.76 -3.65 -9.33
C GLU A 54 8.51 -2.37 -8.95
N ILE A 55 7.90 -1.48 -8.18
CA ILE A 55 8.42 -0.13 -7.93
C ILE A 55 9.15 0.04 -6.59
N GLY A 56 9.06 -0.96 -5.73
CA GLY A 56 9.65 -0.90 -4.39
C GLY A 56 11.18 -0.89 -4.38
N PRO A 57 11.78 -0.53 -3.23
CA PRO A 57 13.23 -0.33 -3.13
C PRO A 57 14.04 -1.62 -3.06
N TYR A 58 13.39 -2.74 -2.82
CA TYR A 58 14.05 -4.02 -2.70
C TYR A 58 13.43 -5.08 -3.61
N ARG A 59 14.28 -5.97 -4.09
CA ARG A 59 13.89 -7.17 -4.85
C ARG A 59 14.22 -8.41 -4.05
N VAL A 60 13.31 -9.38 -4.06
CA VAL A 60 13.56 -10.72 -3.51
C VAL A 60 14.19 -11.58 -4.60
N LYS A 61 15.37 -12.15 -4.30
CA LYS A 61 16.04 -13.12 -5.19
C LYS A 61 15.49 -14.52 -4.97
N SER A 62 15.81 -15.43 -5.88
CA SER A 62 15.40 -16.84 -5.81
C SER A 62 15.93 -17.58 -4.57
N ASP A 63 17.03 -17.11 -3.99
CA ASP A 63 17.62 -17.63 -2.75
C ASP A 63 17.00 -17.02 -1.48
N GLY A 64 15.97 -16.15 -1.63
CA GLY A 64 15.30 -15.47 -0.53
C GLY A 64 16.04 -14.22 -0.01
N THR A 65 17.19 -13.88 -0.57
CA THR A 65 17.92 -12.67 -0.19
C THR A 65 17.33 -11.43 -0.85
N LEU A 66 17.57 -10.26 -0.25
CA LEU A 66 17.15 -8.97 -0.79
C LEU A 66 18.28 -8.30 -1.55
N THR A 67 17.94 -7.67 -2.66
CA THR A 67 18.85 -6.75 -3.37
C THR A 67 18.16 -5.41 -3.55
N TYR A 68 18.97 -4.32 -3.54
CA TYR A 68 18.43 -2.98 -3.76
C TYR A 68 18.01 -2.80 -5.22
N ASN A 69 16.86 -2.16 -5.44
CA ASN A 69 16.35 -1.82 -6.75
C ASN A 69 16.73 -0.36 -7.09
N ASN A 70 17.75 -0.18 -7.92
CA ASN A 70 18.19 1.16 -8.35
C ASN A 70 17.16 1.95 -9.17
N GLY A 71 16.13 1.27 -9.70
CA GLY A 71 15.00 1.88 -10.40
C GLY A 71 13.78 2.10 -9.52
N SER A 72 13.93 2.00 -8.20
CA SER A 72 12.81 2.21 -7.28
C SER A 72 12.29 3.65 -7.32
N TRP A 73 10.98 3.77 -7.24
CA TRP A 73 10.31 5.07 -7.09
C TRP A 73 10.52 5.69 -5.70
N ALA A 74 11.06 4.96 -4.73
CA ALA A 74 11.47 5.50 -3.44
C ALA A 74 12.60 6.54 -3.55
N GLU A 75 13.25 6.67 -4.70
CA GLU A 75 14.24 7.70 -4.98
C GLU A 75 13.61 9.11 -5.11
N PHE A 76 12.33 9.23 -5.44
CA PHE A 76 11.67 10.51 -5.67
C PHE A 76 10.30 10.68 -4.99
N ALA A 77 9.78 9.63 -4.35
CA ALA A 77 8.48 9.66 -3.68
C ALA A 77 8.45 8.75 -2.44
N ASN A 78 7.57 9.08 -1.50
CA ASN A 78 7.11 8.12 -0.50
C ASN A 78 6.25 7.07 -1.20
N LEU A 79 6.40 5.80 -0.83
CA LEU A 79 5.61 4.71 -1.41
C LEU A 79 4.70 4.11 -0.36
N LEU A 80 3.42 4.07 -0.63
CA LEU A 80 2.42 3.45 0.23
C LEU A 80 1.75 2.30 -0.53
N PHE A 81 2.02 1.08 -0.10
CA PHE A 81 1.41 -0.14 -0.62
C PHE A 81 0.34 -0.59 0.35
N VAL A 82 -0.86 -0.86 -0.14
CA VAL A 82 -1.99 -1.30 0.68
C VAL A 82 -2.60 -2.56 0.07
N ASP A 83 -2.75 -3.59 0.88
CA ASP A 83 -3.50 -4.79 0.52
C ASP A 83 -4.99 -4.49 0.67
N GLN A 84 -5.69 -4.30 -0.46
CA GLN A 84 -7.09 -3.92 -0.48
C GLN A 84 -7.91 -4.81 -1.46
N PRO A 85 -9.18 -5.03 -1.16
CA PRO A 85 -9.94 -4.71 0.07
C PRO A 85 -9.57 -5.59 1.27
N VAL A 86 -10.29 -5.47 2.39
CA VAL A 86 -10.13 -6.37 3.54
C VAL A 86 -10.22 -7.83 3.10
N GLY A 87 -9.38 -8.69 3.67
CA GLY A 87 -9.26 -10.10 3.28
C GLY A 87 -8.28 -10.36 2.14
N THR A 88 -7.66 -9.32 1.57
CA THR A 88 -6.63 -9.43 0.52
C THR A 88 -5.23 -9.50 1.14
N GLY A 89 -4.37 -10.38 0.64
CA GLY A 89 -2.98 -10.49 1.07
C GLY A 89 -2.83 -10.65 2.58
N PHE A 90 -2.21 -9.69 3.24
CA PHE A 90 -2.05 -9.64 4.69
C PHE A 90 -3.19 -8.91 5.41
N SER A 91 -4.12 -8.31 4.67
CA SER A 91 -5.36 -7.74 5.22
C SER A 91 -6.32 -8.85 5.62
N TYR A 92 -7.11 -8.63 6.65
CA TYR A 92 -8.03 -9.65 7.14
C TYR A 92 -9.39 -9.06 7.53
N VAL A 93 -10.39 -9.93 7.58
CA VAL A 93 -11.78 -9.66 7.99
C VAL A 93 -12.42 -10.97 8.40
N ASP A 94 -13.55 -10.92 9.12
CA ASP A 94 -14.36 -12.11 9.39
C ASP A 94 -14.80 -12.78 8.08
N THR A 95 -14.85 -14.11 8.05
CA THR A 95 -14.99 -14.91 6.82
C THR A 95 -16.31 -14.74 6.08
N ASP A 96 -17.33 -14.21 6.74
CA ASP A 96 -18.65 -13.93 6.17
C ASP A 96 -18.82 -12.48 5.68
N SER A 97 -17.77 -11.67 5.79
CA SER A 97 -17.80 -10.22 5.55
C SER A 97 -16.85 -9.76 4.42
N TYR A 98 -16.54 -10.66 3.48
CA TYR A 98 -15.80 -10.28 2.28
C TYR A 98 -16.62 -9.35 1.39
N LEU A 99 -15.96 -8.34 0.81
CA LEU A 99 -16.62 -7.40 -0.08
C LEU A 99 -16.91 -8.04 -1.44
N HIS A 100 -18.05 -7.65 -2.01
CA HIS A 100 -18.49 -8.06 -3.34
C HIS A 100 -18.66 -6.87 -4.30
N GLU A 101 -18.57 -5.63 -3.80
CA GLU A 101 -18.81 -4.40 -4.53
C GLU A 101 -17.55 -3.52 -4.57
N LEU A 102 -17.27 -2.91 -5.72
CA LEU A 102 -16.11 -2.01 -5.89
C LEU A 102 -16.26 -0.71 -5.09
N ASP A 103 -17.49 -0.23 -4.95
CA ASP A 103 -17.77 0.99 -4.20
C ASP A 103 -17.42 0.83 -2.72
N ASP A 104 -17.65 -0.35 -2.15
CA ASP A 104 -17.27 -0.65 -0.77
C ASP A 104 -15.75 -0.68 -0.60
N ALA A 105 -15.01 -1.23 -1.57
CA ALA A 105 -13.55 -1.22 -1.55
C ALA A 105 -13.00 0.22 -1.61
N SER A 106 -13.63 1.09 -2.40
CA SER A 106 -13.28 2.50 -2.49
C SER A 106 -13.54 3.24 -1.18
N ASN A 107 -14.68 2.98 -0.54
CA ASN A 107 -15.02 3.54 0.76
C ASN A 107 -14.03 3.09 1.85
N GLN A 108 -13.63 1.82 1.86
CA GLN A 108 -12.60 1.32 2.78
C GLN A 108 -11.26 2.00 2.57
N MET A 109 -10.88 2.28 1.33
CA MET A 109 -9.63 2.99 1.04
C MET A 109 -9.66 4.45 1.51
N ILE A 110 -10.80 5.14 1.38
CA ILE A 110 -10.97 6.50 1.93
C ILE A 110 -10.82 6.47 3.46
N GLN A 111 -11.49 5.57 4.16
CA GLN A 111 -11.38 5.41 5.61
C GLN A 111 -9.93 5.07 6.03
N PHE A 112 -9.24 4.22 5.24
CA PHE A 112 -7.84 3.91 5.48
C PHE A 112 -6.97 5.18 5.42
N LEU A 113 -7.10 5.99 4.36
CA LEU A 113 -6.32 7.20 4.19
C LEU A 113 -6.59 8.23 5.30
N GLU A 114 -7.83 8.41 5.73
CA GLU A 114 -8.18 9.28 6.84
C GLU A 114 -7.47 8.84 8.13
N LYS A 115 -7.50 7.54 8.44
CA LYS A 115 -6.81 6.98 9.62
C LYS A 115 -5.29 7.04 9.45
N PHE A 116 -4.76 6.75 8.26
CA PHE A 116 -3.34 6.82 7.96
C PHE A 116 -2.79 8.23 8.21
N TYR A 117 -3.45 9.27 7.72
CA TYR A 117 -3.05 10.66 7.95
C TYR A 117 -3.29 11.15 9.39
N THR A 118 -4.13 10.48 10.15
CA THR A 118 -4.24 10.73 11.60
C THR A 118 -3.01 10.16 12.34
N ILE A 119 -2.51 9.00 11.91
CA ILE A 119 -1.31 8.36 12.48
C ILE A 119 -0.02 9.05 12.01
N PHE A 120 0.01 9.46 10.74
CA PHE A 120 1.16 10.08 10.09
C PHE A 120 0.80 11.47 9.51
N PRO A 121 0.55 12.47 10.37
CA PRO A 121 0.07 13.79 9.93
C PRO A 121 1.09 14.54 9.06
N GLU A 122 2.37 14.19 9.14
CA GLU A 122 3.43 14.77 8.32
C GLU A 122 3.24 14.55 6.83
N TYR A 123 2.59 13.44 6.43
CA TYR A 123 2.32 13.13 5.01
C TYR A 123 1.01 13.71 4.49
N SER A 124 0.19 14.33 5.34
CA SER A 124 -1.11 14.90 4.94
C SER A 124 -1.01 16.08 3.96
N LYS A 125 0.19 16.65 3.82
CA LYS A 125 0.48 17.77 2.91
C LYS A 125 1.19 17.35 1.63
N ASP A 126 1.46 16.06 1.48
CA ASP A 126 2.10 15.52 0.28
C ASP A 126 1.17 15.63 -0.94
N ASP A 127 1.77 15.78 -2.11
CA ASP A 127 1.05 15.52 -3.36
C ASP A 127 0.84 14.00 -3.49
N VAL A 128 -0.41 13.56 -3.49
CA VAL A 128 -0.77 12.15 -3.57
C VAL A 128 -1.08 11.77 -5.01
N SER A 129 -0.41 10.73 -5.50
CA SER A 129 -0.73 10.09 -6.78
C SER A 129 -1.11 8.63 -6.52
N THR A 130 -2.18 8.17 -7.15
CA THR A 130 -2.59 6.76 -7.11
C THR A 130 -2.18 6.07 -8.40
N SER A 131 -1.67 4.85 -8.29
CA SER A 131 -1.38 3.97 -9.41
C SER A 131 -2.08 2.62 -9.21
N LEU A 132 -2.85 2.22 -10.22
CA LEU A 132 -3.55 0.94 -10.30
C LEU A 132 -3.02 0.22 -11.54
N PRO A 133 -1.99 -0.61 -11.44
CA PRO A 133 -1.56 -1.40 -12.59
C PRO A 133 -2.69 -2.35 -12.99
N THR A 134 -3.17 -2.20 -14.21
CA THR A 134 -4.17 -3.10 -14.79
C THR A 134 -3.45 -4.37 -15.23
N ILE A 135 -3.78 -5.50 -14.62
CA ILE A 135 -3.35 -6.80 -15.11
C ILE A 135 -4.22 -7.14 -16.31
N TYR A 136 -3.66 -7.06 -17.51
CA TYR A 136 -4.30 -7.63 -18.69
C TYR A 136 -4.14 -9.15 -18.62
N HIS A 137 -5.24 -9.87 -18.38
CA HIS A 137 -5.28 -11.30 -18.63
C HIS A 137 -5.28 -11.52 -20.16
N HIS A 138 -4.20 -12.09 -20.66
CA HIS A 138 -4.16 -12.69 -22.00
C HIS A 138 -4.69 -14.13 -21.93
#